data_183e3083d14a65c3b79fd542017c55f7
#
_entry.id   183e3083d14a65c3b79fd542017c55f7
#
_cell.length_a   1.000
_cell.length_b   1.000
_cell.length_c   1.000
_cell.angle_alpha   90.00
_cell.angle_beta   90.00
_cell.angle_gamma   90.00
#
_symmetry.space_group_name_H-M   'P 1'
#
loop_
_entity.id
_entity.type
_entity.pdbx_description
1 polymer ?
#
loop_
_entity_poly.entity_id
_entity_poly.type
_entity_poly.pdbx_seq_one_letter_code
_entity_poly.pdbx_strand_id
1 'polypeptide(L)'
;AELGAAVTYFAGPDGYIHDPDGVTTEEKLDYILEMRAKDPMHCASYAEKFNCEFVAGEKCWGVKDVDIYMPAATQNDVNMDWAKKIAESGVKYYIEVANMPTTNDALEFLREQKHIVVAPSKAVNAGGVSVSELEMAQNAERLYWSAEEVDEKLQTIMKNIYDNSVEVAERYGLGY
;
A
#
# COMPACT_ATOMS: atom_id res chain seq x y z
N ALA A 1 -5.05 -6.14 7.10
CA ALA A 1 -5.47 -7.13 8.10
C ALA A 1 -6.82 -6.75 8.73
N GLU A 2 -6.94 -5.61 9.41
CA GLU A 2 -8.17 -5.17 10.11
C GLU A 2 -9.40 -5.08 9.18
N LEU A 3 -9.21 -4.73 7.93
CA LEU A 3 -10.27 -4.66 6.91
C LEU A 3 -10.55 -6.00 6.19
N GLY A 4 -10.00 -7.12 6.70
CA GLY A 4 -10.25 -8.46 6.17
C GLY A 4 -9.33 -8.90 5.03
N ALA A 5 -8.30 -8.11 4.67
CA ALA A 5 -7.29 -8.53 3.71
C ALA A 5 -6.23 -9.43 4.38
N ALA A 6 -5.75 -10.45 3.67
CA ALA A 6 -4.61 -11.27 4.09
C ALA A 6 -3.33 -10.70 3.46
N VAL A 7 -2.40 -10.19 4.28
CA VAL A 7 -1.11 -9.71 3.82
C VAL A 7 -0.15 -10.90 3.82
N THR A 8 -0.03 -11.57 2.67
CA THR A 8 0.77 -12.80 2.51
C THR A 8 2.23 -12.51 2.17
N TYR A 9 2.51 -11.34 1.62
CA TYR A 9 3.87 -10.88 1.32
C TYR A 9 4.10 -9.49 1.88
N PHE A 10 5.24 -9.27 2.51
CA PHE A 10 5.73 -7.94 2.83
C PHE A 10 7.26 -7.90 2.78
N ALA A 11 7.83 -6.75 2.46
CA ALA A 11 9.25 -6.60 2.23
C ALA A 11 9.86 -5.51 3.10
N GLY A 12 11.12 -5.71 3.44
CA GLY A 12 12.03 -4.74 4.01
C GLY A 12 13.24 -4.52 3.09
N PRO A 13 14.20 -3.69 3.50
CA PRO A 13 15.45 -3.51 2.76
C PRO A 13 16.32 -4.77 2.70
N ASP A 14 16.14 -5.70 3.64
CA ASP A 14 16.89 -6.95 3.77
C ASP A 14 16.34 -8.11 2.92
N GLY A 15 15.11 -7.98 2.40
CA GLY A 15 14.44 -9.02 1.63
C GLY A 15 12.93 -8.99 1.79
N TYR A 16 12.27 -10.11 1.54
CA TYR A 16 10.83 -10.21 1.75
C TYR A 16 10.43 -11.46 2.53
N ILE A 17 9.27 -11.38 3.17
CA ILE A 17 8.59 -12.46 3.86
C ILE A 17 7.48 -13.00 2.95
N HIS A 18 7.32 -14.31 2.92
CA HIS A 18 6.15 -15.00 2.43
C HIS A 18 5.51 -15.79 3.58
N ASP A 19 4.39 -15.30 4.05
CA ASP A 19 3.56 -15.96 5.06
C ASP A 19 2.26 -16.44 4.39
N PRO A 20 2.12 -17.73 4.08
CA PRO A 20 0.94 -18.26 3.38
C PRO A 20 -0.38 -18.03 4.13
N ASP A 21 -0.33 -18.00 5.46
CA ASP A 21 -1.49 -17.73 6.31
C ASP A 21 -1.82 -16.23 6.39
N GLY A 22 -0.88 -15.40 5.97
CA GLY A 22 -0.94 -13.96 6.01
C GLY A 22 -0.85 -13.37 7.42
N VAL A 23 -0.67 -12.05 7.48
CA VAL A 23 -0.75 -11.26 8.71
C VAL A 23 -2.23 -11.05 9.03
N THR A 24 -2.86 -12.04 9.67
CA THR A 24 -4.30 -12.09 9.91
C THR A 24 -4.68 -12.06 11.39
N THR A 25 -3.71 -12.18 12.29
CA THR A 25 -3.91 -12.15 13.74
C THR A 25 -3.32 -10.90 14.37
N GLU A 26 -3.88 -10.48 15.50
CA GLU A 26 -3.36 -9.37 16.32
C GLU A 26 -1.91 -9.63 16.76
N GLU A 27 -1.59 -10.87 17.17
CA GLU A 27 -0.21 -11.24 17.53
C GLU A 27 0.81 -10.99 16.40
N LYS A 28 0.46 -11.34 15.15
CA LYS A 28 1.32 -11.10 13.99
C LYS A 28 1.48 -9.60 13.71
N LEU A 29 0.39 -8.85 13.82
CA LEU A 29 0.41 -7.39 13.62
C LEU A 29 1.26 -6.70 14.69
N ASP A 30 1.03 -7.00 15.97
CA ASP A 30 1.79 -6.45 17.09
C ASP A 30 3.28 -6.75 16.96
N TYR A 31 3.61 -7.97 16.57
CA TYR A 31 5.00 -8.33 16.35
C TYR A 31 5.66 -7.50 15.23
N ILE A 32 4.96 -7.25 14.12
CA ILE A 32 5.48 -6.39 13.06
C ILE A 32 5.73 -4.96 13.58
N LEU A 33 4.80 -4.41 14.36
CA LEU A 33 4.95 -3.08 14.95
C LEU A 33 6.14 -3.01 15.90
N GLU A 34 6.29 -4.00 16.78
CA GLU A 34 7.45 -4.09 17.70
C GLU A 34 8.77 -4.28 16.94
N MET A 35 8.81 -5.17 15.96
CA MET A 35 9.98 -5.43 15.13
C MET A 35 10.42 -4.14 14.42
N ARG A 36 9.48 -3.43 13.78
CA ARG A 36 9.75 -2.17 13.10
C ARG A 36 10.21 -1.05 14.04
N ALA A 37 9.71 -1.02 15.27
CA ALA A 37 10.14 -0.06 16.27
C ALA A 37 11.59 -0.31 16.75
N LYS A 38 12.02 -1.58 16.79
CA LYS A 38 13.37 -1.97 17.24
C LYS A 38 14.38 -1.92 16.08
N ASP A 39 14.00 -2.42 14.91
CA ASP A 39 14.85 -2.50 13.73
C ASP A 39 14.01 -2.29 12.46
N PRO A 40 13.91 -1.04 11.97
CA PRO A 40 13.10 -0.73 10.79
C PRO A 40 13.68 -1.26 9.47
N MET A 41 14.92 -1.77 9.48
CA MET A 41 15.64 -2.18 8.28
C MET A 41 15.54 -3.68 7.99
N HIS A 42 15.17 -4.50 8.97
CA HIS A 42 15.18 -5.95 8.83
C HIS A 42 13.81 -6.56 9.18
N CYS A 43 13.38 -7.53 8.37
CA CYS A 43 12.13 -8.27 8.59
C CYS A 43 12.34 -9.78 8.84
N ALA A 44 13.57 -10.29 8.73
CA ALA A 44 13.89 -11.71 8.85
C ALA A 44 13.41 -12.36 10.17
N SER A 45 13.42 -11.62 11.29
CA SER A 45 12.99 -12.13 12.58
C SER A 45 11.50 -12.53 12.64
N TYR A 46 10.68 -11.97 11.75
CA TYR A 46 9.28 -12.39 11.61
C TYR A 46 9.19 -13.85 11.13
N ALA A 47 10.00 -14.20 10.12
CA ALA A 47 10.01 -15.55 9.59
C ALA A 47 10.45 -16.59 10.62
N GLU A 48 11.44 -16.25 11.45
CA GLU A 48 11.88 -17.10 12.56
C GLU A 48 10.77 -17.33 13.57
N LYS A 49 10.05 -16.27 13.97
CA LYS A 49 8.99 -16.38 14.97
C LYS A 49 7.78 -17.15 14.48
N PHE A 50 7.32 -16.91 13.25
CA PHE A 50 6.09 -17.49 12.73
C PHE A 50 6.33 -18.67 11.78
N ASN A 51 7.57 -19.15 11.67
CA ASN A 51 7.98 -20.29 10.85
C ASN A 51 7.47 -20.19 9.39
N CYS A 52 7.71 -19.05 8.76
CA CYS A 52 7.40 -18.79 7.36
C CYS A 52 8.67 -18.47 6.56
N GLU A 53 8.54 -18.25 5.26
CA GLU A 53 9.67 -18.06 4.37
C GLU A 53 10.23 -16.63 4.46
N PHE A 54 11.56 -16.51 4.51
CA PHE A 54 12.29 -15.26 4.28
C PHE A 54 13.22 -15.41 3.09
N VAL A 55 13.11 -14.52 2.11
CA VAL A 55 13.96 -14.48 0.92
C VAL A 55 14.86 -13.25 0.99
N ALA A 56 16.13 -13.47 1.33
CA ALA A 56 17.09 -12.41 1.56
C ALA A 56 17.52 -11.71 0.25
N GLY A 57 17.57 -10.38 0.29
CA GLY A 57 18.08 -9.54 -0.80
C GLY A 57 17.19 -9.46 -2.04
N GLU A 58 16.03 -10.10 -2.03
CA GLU A 58 15.09 -10.13 -3.14
C GLU A 58 13.90 -9.19 -2.87
N LYS A 59 13.25 -8.77 -3.96
CA LYS A 59 11.98 -8.03 -3.92
C LYS A 59 10.82 -8.95 -4.26
N CYS A 60 9.66 -8.73 -3.65
CA CYS A 60 8.47 -9.56 -3.90
C CYS A 60 7.67 -9.17 -5.17
N TRP A 61 8.20 -8.30 -6.03
CA TRP A 61 7.50 -7.93 -7.26
C TRP A 61 7.42 -9.08 -8.25
N GLY A 62 6.23 -9.41 -8.69
CA GLY A 62 5.97 -10.50 -9.64
C GLY A 62 5.70 -11.86 -8.99
N VAL A 63 5.55 -11.94 -7.65
CA VAL A 63 5.03 -13.15 -7.00
C VAL A 63 3.61 -13.45 -7.50
N LYS A 64 3.23 -14.72 -7.47
CA LYS A 64 1.91 -15.18 -7.94
C LYS A 64 0.94 -15.30 -6.76
N ASP A 65 -0.32 -15.53 -7.09
CA ASP A 65 -1.38 -15.81 -6.11
C ASP A 65 -1.64 -14.65 -5.13
N VAL A 66 -1.46 -13.42 -5.62
CA VAL A 66 -1.84 -12.19 -4.93
C VAL A 66 -2.85 -11.40 -5.78
N ASP A 67 -3.86 -10.84 -5.13
CA ASP A 67 -4.85 -9.99 -5.80
C ASP A 67 -4.40 -8.53 -5.88
N ILE A 68 -3.56 -8.07 -4.94
CA ILE A 68 -3.22 -6.66 -4.75
C ILE A 68 -1.71 -6.50 -4.55
N TYR A 69 -1.11 -5.56 -5.30
CA TYR A 69 0.23 -5.03 -5.01
C TYR A 69 0.15 -3.61 -4.46
N MET A 70 0.88 -3.34 -3.39
CA MET A 70 0.91 -2.04 -2.71
C MET A 70 2.35 -1.55 -2.51
N PRO A 71 2.99 -0.92 -3.52
CA PRO A 71 4.31 -0.32 -3.33
C PRO A 71 4.20 0.87 -2.37
N ALA A 72 4.77 0.71 -1.17
CA ALA A 72 4.63 1.63 -0.05
C ALA A 72 5.96 2.18 0.50
N ALA A 73 7.10 1.85 -0.13
CA ALA A 73 8.42 2.18 0.40
C ALA A 73 8.99 3.46 -0.18
N THR A 74 9.63 3.39 -1.35
CA THR A 74 10.41 4.49 -1.90
C THR A 74 10.01 4.85 -3.33
N GLN A 75 10.41 6.04 -3.75
CA GLN A 75 10.22 6.51 -5.12
C GLN A 75 11.01 5.63 -6.11
N ASN A 76 10.41 5.34 -7.28
CA ASN A 76 11.00 4.55 -8.36
C ASN A 76 11.44 3.13 -7.94
N ASP A 77 10.75 2.54 -6.98
CA ASP A 77 11.00 1.18 -6.52
C ASP A 77 10.62 0.12 -7.57
N VAL A 78 9.60 0.41 -8.37
CA VAL A 78 9.11 -0.44 -9.46
C VAL A 78 9.51 0.16 -10.81
N ASN A 79 10.44 -0.46 -11.49
CA ASN A 79 10.86 -0.13 -12.85
C ASN A 79 10.12 -1.01 -13.89
N MET A 80 10.42 -0.82 -15.18
CA MET A 80 9.80 -1.56 -16.27
C MET A 80 9.95 -3.09 -16.16
N ASP A 81 11.10 -3.59 -15.69
CA ASP A 81 11.32 -5.04 -15.57
C ASP A 81 10.41 -5.65 -14.50
N TRP A 82 10.22 -4.94 -13.39
CA TRP A 82 9.28 -5.34 -12.35
C TRP A 82 7.83 -5.19 -12.80
N ALA A 83 7.49 -4.12 -13.53
CA ALA A 83 6.14 -3.92 -14.04
C ALA A 83 5.70 -5.06 -14.98
N LYS A 84 6.58 -5.56 -15.83
CA LYS A 84 6.31 -6.74 -16.66
C LYS A 84 6.01 -7.99 -15.83
N LYS A 85 6.83 -8.26 -14.81
CA LYS A 85 6.60 -9.40 -13.90
C LYS A 85 5.28 -9.26 -13.13
N ILE A 86 4.96 -8.06 -12.68
CA ILE A 86 3.68 -7.74 -12.03
C ILE A 86 2.51 -8.02 -12.99
N ALA A 87 2.58 -7.57 -14.23
CA ALA A 87 1.54 -7.84 -15.22
C ALA A 87 1.36 -9.34 -15.52
N GLU A 88 2.46 -10.11 -15.53
CA GLU A 88 2.45 -11.56 -15.75
C GLU A 88 1.98 -12.36 -14.51
N SER A 89 1.95 -11.75 -13.32
CA SER A 89 1.55 -12.42 -12.08
C SER A 89 0.04 -12.71 -12.00
N GLY A 90 -0.77 -11.99 -12.78
CA GLY A 90 -2.23 -12.09 -12.75
C GLY A 90 -2.88 -11.23 -11.67
N VAL A 91 -2.15 -10.27 -11.11
CA VAL A 91 -2.67 -9.30 -10.14
C VAL A 91 -3.86 -8.52 -10.71
N LYS A 92 -4.81 -8.19 -9.86
CA LYS A 92 -6.01 -7.40 -10.25
C LYS A 92 -5.90 -5.92 -9.91
N TYR A 93 -5.20 -5.61 -8.81
CA TYR A 93 -5.10 -4.25 -8.29
C TYR A 93 -3.65 -3.87 -8.04
N TYR A 94 -3.26 -2.73 -8.58
CA TYR A 94 -1.96 -2.11 -8.34
C TYR A 94 -2.19 -0.74 -7.69
N ILE A 95 -1.86 -0.62 -6.42
CA ILE A 95 -2.24 0.53 -5.58
C ILE A 95 -0.98 1.27 -5.13
N GLU A 96 -0.69 2.43 -5.72
CA GLU A 96 0.49 3.24 -5.39
C GLU A 96 0.34 3.94 -4.04
N VAL A 97 0.90 3.38 -2.98
CA VAL A 97 0.86 3.96 -1.63
C VAL A 97 1.96 4.99 -1.40
N ALA A 98 3.18 4.71 -1.84
CA ALA A 98 4.28 5.69 -1.76
C ALA A 98 4.13 6.81 -2.79
N ASN A 99 4.88 7.89 -2.63
CA ASN A 99 4.96 8.95 -3.62
C ASN A 99 5.78 8.48 -4.83
N MET A 100 5.14 8.38 -5.99
CA MET A 100 5.76 7.97 -7.25
C MET A 100 6.61 6.69 -7.12
N PRO A 101 6.06 5.57 -6.61
CA PRO A 101 6.84 4.35 -6.39
C PRO A 101 7.24 3.67 -7.70
N THR A 102 6.53 3.98 -8.79
CA THR A 102 6.68 3.40 -10.11
C THR A 102 7.31 4.42 -11.06
N THR A 103 8.26 4.01 -11.88
CA THR A 103 8.79 4.87 -12.94
C THR A 103 7.69 5.19 -13.97
N ASN A 104 7.76 6.35 -14.62
CA ASN A 104 6.68 6.82 -15.50
C ASN A 104 6.38 5.83 -16.64
N ASP A 105 7.40 5.29 -17.28
CA ASP A 105 7.29 4.29 -18.33
C ASP A 105 6.65 2.99 -17.86
N ALA A 106 7.02 2.53 -16.67
CA ALA A 106 6.44 1.36 -16.02
C ALA A 106 4.97 1.58 -15.63
N LEU A 107 4.64 2.77 -15.14
CA LEU A 107 3.27 3.13 -14.78
C LEU A 107 2.36 3.20 -16.01
N GLU A 108 2.82 3.79 -17.11
CA GLU A 108 2.10 3.80 -18.38
C GLU A 108 1.86 2.37 -18.86
N PHE A 109 2.89 1.53 -18.86
CA PHE A 109 2.76 0.11 -19.20
C PHE A 109 1.72 -0.62 -18.35
N LEU A 110 1.70 -0.43 -17.02
CA LEU A 110 0.71 -1.07 -16.14
C LEU A 110 -0.71 -0.59 -16.42
N ARG A 111 -0.90 0.69 -16.72
CA ARG A 111 -2.22 1.26 -17.08
C ARG A 111 -2.78 0.73 -18.38
N GLU A 112 -1.94 0.28 -19.30
CA GLU A 112 -2.37 -0.35 -20.55
C GLU A 112 -2.87 -1.79 -20.35
N GLN A 113 -2.57 -2.42 -19.21
CA GLN A 113 -3.00 -3.78 -18.89
C GLN A 113 -4.47 -3.80 -18.49
N LYS A 114 -5.35 -4.27 -19.37
CA LYS A 114 -6.83 -4.28 -19.16
C LYS A 114 -7.30 -5.08 -17.93
N HIS A 115 -6.47 -5.96 -17.40
CA HIS A 115 -6.78 -6.80 -16.25
C HIS A 115 -6.30 -6.21 -14.92
N ILE A 116 -5.58 -5.08 -14.96
CA ILE A 116 -5.04 -4.42 -13.77
C ILE A 116 -5.74 -3.07 -13.57
N VAL A 117 -6.34 -2.90 -12.42
CA VAL A 117 -6.82 -1.59 -11.96
C VAL A 117 -5.65 -0.87 -11.26
N VAL A 118 -5.26 0.27 -11.78
CA VAL A 118 -4.17 1.07 -11.22
C VAL A 118 -4.73 2.25 -10.43
N ALA A 119 -4.56 2.24 -9.10
CA ALA A 119 -4.93 3.36 -8.24
C ALA A 119 -3.72 4.31 -8.08
N PRO A 120 -3.85 5.58 -8.51
CA PRO A 120 -2.73 6.51 -8.55
C PRO A 120 -2.34 7.01 -7.15
N SER A 121 -1.05 7.22 -6.93
CA SER A 121 -0.49 7.68 -5.64
C SER A 121 -1.17 8.94 -5.09
N LYS A 122 -1.48 9.91 -5.94
CA LYS A 122 -2.12 11.17 -5.53
C LYS A 122 -3.50 10.98 -4.86
N ALA A 123 -4.23 9.95 -5.25
CA ALA A 123 -5.51 9.61 -4.63
C ALA A 123 -5.31 8.71 -3.40
N VAL A 124 -4.44 7.70 -3.52
CA VAL A 124 -4.24 6.67 -2.49
C VAL A 124 -3.58 7.24 -1.23
N ASN A 125 -2.55 8.08 -1.38
CA ASN A 125 -1.76 8.57 -0.25
C ASN A 125 -2.15 9.98 0.25
N ALA A 126 -3.29 10.48 -0.16
CA ALA A 126 -3.78 11.79 0.25
C ALA A 126 -4.09 11.91 1.76
N GLY A 127 -4.14 10.80 2.50
CA GLY A 127 -4.45 10.79 3.93
C GLY A 127 -3.48 11.61 4.75
N GLY A 128 -2.17 11.50 4.51
CA GLY A 128 -1.16 12.24 5.27
C GLY A 128 -1.29 13.76 5.12
N VAL A 129 -1.47 14.26 3.88
CA VAL A 129 -1.65 15.70 3.64
C VAL A 129 -2.99 16.19 4.16
N SER A 130 -4.04 15.37 4.13
CA SER A 130 -5.35 15.71 4.69
C SER A 130 -5.30 15.88 6.21
N VAL A 131 -4.58 15.00 6.92
CA VAL A 131 -4.35 15.16 8.37
C VAL A 131 -3.58 16.44 8.68
N SER A 132 -2.57 16.79 7.87
CA SER A 132 -1.85 18.05 8.03
C SER A 132 -2.76 19.27 7.84
N GLU A 133 -3.69 19.23 6.89
CA GLU A 133 -4.69 20.28 6.69
C GLU A 133 -5.66 20.39 7.88
N LEU A 134 -6.12 19.26 8.41
CA LEU A 134 -6.96 19.22 9.62
C LEU A 134 -6.20 19.79 10.82
N GLU A 135 -4.90 19.50 10.99
CA GLU A 135 -4.07 20.09 12.03
C GLU A 135 -3.97 21.61 11.88
N MET A 136 -3.75 22.11 10.67
CA MET A 136 -3.72 23.55 10.42
C MET A 136 -5.06 24.21 10.74
N ALA A 137 -6.19 23.60 10.38
CA ALA A 137 -7.53 24.11 10.69
C ALA A 137 -7.76 24.15 12.21
N GLN A 138 -7.45 23.07 12.92
CA GLN A 138 -7.55 22.99 14.37
C GLN A 138 -6.72 24.09 15.06
N ASN A 139 -5.50 24.29 14.60
CA ASN A 139 -4.62 25.34 15.15
C ASN A 139 -5.17 26.77 14.89
N ALA A 140 -5.73 27.01 13.70
CA ALA A 140 -6.30 28.30 13.35
C ALA A 140 -7.56 28.63 14.18
N GLU A 141 -8.40 27.63 14.41
CA GLU A 141 -9.61 27.74 15.22
C GLU A 141 -9.34 27.72 16.73
N ARG A 142 -8.11 27.35 17.15
CA ARG A 142 -7.71 27.15 18.57
C ARG A 142 -8.59 26.11 19.28
N LEU A 143 -9.06 25.11 18.56
CA LEU A 143 -9.82 23.98 19.07
C LEU A 143 -8.93 22.75 19.20
N TYR A 144 -9.38 21.79 20.01
CA TYR A 144 -8.75 20.49 20.15
C TYR A 144 -9.78 19.43 19.76
N TRP A 145 -9.50 18.70 18.70
CA TRP A 145 -10.29 17.55 18.30
C TRP A 145 -9.71 16.27 18.90
N SER A 146 -10.57 15.32 19.24
CA SER A 146 -10.11 13.98 19.65
C SER A 146 -9.53 13.21 18.45
N ALA A 147 -8.83 12.14 18.73
CA ALA A 147 -8.31 11.26 17.67
C ALA A 147 -9.45 10.68 16.82
N GLU A 148 -10.57 10.34 17.47
CA GLU A 148 -11.76 9.81 16.80
C GLU A 148 -12.39 10.85 15.86
N GLU A 149 -12.51 12.11 16.29
CA GLU A 149 -13.03 13.20 15.44
C GLU A 149 -12.14 13.46 14.21
N VAL A 150 -10.82 13.37 14.37
CA VAL A 150 -9.88 13.51 13.25
C VAL A 150 -10.00 12.31 12.30
N ASP A 151 -10.12 11.09 12.82
CA ASP A 151 -10.27 9.88 12.02
C ASP A 151 -11.59 9.90 11.22
N GLU A 152 -12.71 10.27 11.81
CA GLU A 152 -14.01 10.42 11.11
C GLU A 152 -13.93 11.41 9.93
N LYS A 153 -13.27 12.57 10.16
CA LYS A 153 -13.04 13.56 9.10
C LYS A 153 -12.16 12.98 7.98
N LEU A 154 -11.08 12.29 8.35
CA LEU A 154 -10.18 11.67 7.41
C LEU A 154 -10.88 10.58 6.58
N GLN A 155 -11.68 9.72 7.19
CA GLN A 155 -12.47 8.70 6.49
C GLN A 155 -13.40 9.34 5.47
N THR A 156 -14.07 10.44 5.84
CA THR A 156 -14.95 11.19 4.94
C THR A 156 -14.17 11.76 3.75
N ILE A 157 -13.01 12.36 3.98
CA ILE A 157 -12.15 12.91 2.92
C ILE A 157 -11.70 11.80 1.97
N MET A 158 -11.18 10.69 2.50
CA MET A 158 -10.69 9.59 1.68
C MET A 158 -11.80 8.92 0.88
N LYS A 159 -13.00 8.76 1.48
CA LYS A 159 -14.17 8.28 0.76
C LYS A 159 -14.56 9.18 -0.41
N ASN A 160 -14.58 10.50 -0.19
CA ASN A 160 -14.89 11.46 -1.25
C ASN A 160 -13.85 11.42 -2.39
N ILE A 161 -12.57 11.25 -2.08
CA ILE A 161 -11.51 11.09 -3.08
C ILE A 161 -11.75 9.83 -3.91
N TYR A 162 -12.11 8.72 -3.28
CA TYR A 162 -12.45 7.47 -3.95
C TYR A 162 -13.67 7.66 -4.86
N ASP A 163 -14.80 8.15 -4.32
CA ASP A 163 -16.05 8.34 -5.05
C ASP A 163 -15.86 9.23 -6.28
N ASN A 164 -15.13 10.35 -6.14
CA ASN A 164 -14.82 11.26 -7.23
C ASN A 164 -13.93 10.58 -8.29
N SER A 165 -12.96 9.78 -7.88
CA SER A 165 -12.07 9.06 -8.80
C SER A 165 -12.84 8.03 -9.61
N VAL A 166 -13.74 7.29 -8.97
CA VAL A 166 -14.62 6.30 -9.62
C VAL A 166 -15.57 7.00 -10.60
N GLU A 167 -16.25 8.08 -10.19
CA GLU A 167 -17.16 8.84 -11.06
C GLU A 167 -16.45 9.34 -12.34
N VAL A 168 -15.23 9.84 -12.19
CA VAL A 168 -14.43 10.30 -13.34
C VAL A 168 -14.03 9.13 -14.23
N ALA A 169 -13.59 8.01 -13.66
CA ALA A 169 -13.24 6.82 -14.43
C ALA A 169 -14.44 6.31 -15.24
N GLU A 170 -15.62 6.22 -14.65
CA GLU A 170 -16.86 5.83 -15.34
C GLU A 170 -17.21 6.79 -16.48
N ARG A 171 -17.16 8.11 -16.22
CA ARG A 171 -17.46 9.15 -17.22
C ARG A 171 -16.60 9.05 -18.45
N TYR A 172 -15.34 8.67 -18.30
CA TYR A 172 -14.39 8.51 -19.42
C TYR A 172 -14.28 7.08 -19.95
N GLY A 173 -15.08 6.14 -19.44
CA GLY A 173 -15.06 4.74 -19.84
C GLY A 173 -13.75 4.03 -19.49
N LEU A 174 -13.05 4.49 -18.46
CA LEU A 174 -11.87 3.86 -17.93
C LEU A 174 -12.31 2.79 -16.93
N GLY A 175 -11.81 1.57 -17.09
CA GLY A 175 -12.04 0.50 -16.12
C GLY A 175 -11.39 0.81 -14.76
N TYR A 176 -12.00 0.31 -13.68
CA TYR A 176 -11.42 0.21 -12.34
C TYR A 176 -11.75 -1.15 -11.75
#